data_8b1f23642641b3cc40d2859c6c873b6d
#
_entry.id   8b1f23642641b3cc40d2859c6c873b6d
#
_cell.length_a   1.000
_cell.length_b   1.000
_cell.length_c   1.000
_cell.angle_alpha   90.00
_cell.angle_beta   90.00
_cell.angle_gamma   90.00
#
_symmetry.space_group_name_H-M   'P 1'
#
loop_
_entity.id
_entity.type
_entity.pdbx_description
1 polymer ?
#
loop_
_entity_poly.entity_id
_entity_poly.type
_entity_poly.pdbx_seq_one_letter_code
_entity_poly.pdbx_strand_id
1 'polypeptide(L)'
;MKKKVKFVHIGHHKTGSTFIQQQVIPNLVQFKQPCGKNKLNLTDTDFQKAWIDICTKTTSNFDKQIVIKNFKRKEFNCISNEGFVGLLKESGSGHQVESAAKNLFSVIDPDDIILVIRNQKDMVLSLYIDDIEFGYTCGFKKWLDIKVKHNQLDWLKFHNIIKIYTQVFGSQKVNIILYEDLFNPEIRIETFKKFFRKNKVLEKELK
;
A
#
# COMPACT_ATOMS: atom_id res chain seq x y z
N MET A 1 -23.15 -4.22 -0.10
CA MET A 1 -22.49 -3.57 -1.26
C MET A 1 -21.08 -3.16 -0.85
N LYS A 2 -20.09 -3.40 -1.72
CA LYS A 2 -18.71 -2.92 -1.55
C LYS A 2 -18.64 -1.38 -1.57
N LYS A 3 -17.65 -0.81 -0.91
CA LYS A 3 -17.38 0.63 -0.98
C LYS A 3 -16.68 0.95 -2.30
N LYS A 4 -17.30 1.78 -3.13
CA LYS A 4 -16.66 2.29 -4.36
C LYS A 4 -15.59 3.32 -4.00
N VAL A 5 -14.39 3.18 -4.58
CA VAL A 5 -13.30 4.13 -4.44
C VAL A 5 -12.58 4.34 -5.78
N LYS A 6 -11.95 5.47 -5.95
CA LYS A 6 -11.23 5.80 -7.18
C LYS A 6 -9.95 4.97 -7.31
N PHE A 7 -9.17 4.91 -6.24
CA PHE A 7 -7.99 4.06 -6.24
C PHE A 7 -7.67 3.52 -4.85
N VAL A 8 -6.91 2.44 -4.84
CA VAL A 8 -6.23 1.90 -3.66
C VAL A 8 -4.73 1.90 -3.94
N HIS A 9 -3.96 2.64 -3.15
CA HIS A 9 -2.51 2.51 -3.12
C HIS A 9 -2.13 1.41 -2.14
N ILE A 10 -1.68 0.29 -2.68
CA ILE A 10 -1.21 -0.87 -1.92
C ILE A 10 0.26 -0.71 -1.57
N GLY A 11 0.61 0.38 -0.92
CA GLY A 11 1.99 0.77 -0.64
C GLY A 11 2.89 -0.40 -0.31
N HIS A 12 4.11 -0.36 -0.86
CA HIS A 12 5.17 -1.27 -0.43
C HIS A 12 6.04 -0.52 0.59
N HIS A 13 6.53 -1.24 1.59
CA HIS A 13 7.43 -0.61 2.56
C HIS A 13 8.67 -0.04 1.86
N LYS A 14 9.13 1.12 2.28
CA LYS A 14 10.31 1.82 1.74
C LYS A 14 10.18 2.26 0.26
N THR A 15 8.96 2.41 -0.24
CA THR A 15 8.67 2.90 -1.60
C THR A 15 8.00 4.28 -1.64
N GLY A 16 8.23 5.11 -0.62
CA GLY A 16 7.72 6.48 -0.59
C GLY A 16 6.23 6.60 -0.27
N SER A 17 5.63 5.61 0.41
CA SER A 17 4.22 5.66 0.80
C SER A 17 3.89 6.88 1.65
N THR A 18 4.79 7.30 2.54
CA THR A 18 4.65 8.53 3.32
C THR A 18 4.54 9.77 2.42
N PHE A 19 5.37 9.84 1.37
CA PHE A 19 5.30 10.93 0.40
C PHE A 19 3.95 10.95 -0.33
N ILE A 20 3.49 9.79 -0.80
CA ILE A 20 2.18 9.68 -1.46
C ILE A 20 1.06 10.09 -0.51
N GLN A 21 1.07 9.61 0.73
CA GLN A 21 0.03 9.86 1.72
C GLN A 21 -0.02 11.32 2.19
N GLN A 22 1.14 11.97 2.32
CA GLN A 22 1.25 13.29 2.93
C GLN A 22 1.42 14.43 1.92
N GLN A 23 1.97 14.15 0.74
CA GLN A 23 2.29 15.17 -0.25
C GLN A 23 1.47 15.02 -1.54
N VAL A 24 1.17 13.81 -1.97
CA VAL A 24 0.46 13.61 -3.24
C VAL A 24 -1.05 13.64 -3.04
N ILE A 25 -1.59 12.71 -2.27
CA ILE A 25 -3.06 12.56 -2.10
C ILE A 25 -3.71 13.84 -1.54
N PRO A 26 -3.16 14.51 -0.50
CA PRO A 26 -3.80 15.71 0.03
C PRO A 26 -3.79 16.92 -0.91
N ASN A 27 -2.88 16.94 -1.87
CA ASN A 27 -2.82 18.00 -2.88
C ASN A 27 -3.71 17.75 -4.10
N LEU A 28 -4.35 16.58 -4.16
CA LEU A 28 -5.34 16.24 -5.17
C LEU A 28 -6.73 16.50 -4.61
N VAL A 29 -7.29 17.70 -4.87
CA VAL A 29 -8.55 18.21 -4.28
C VAL A 29 -9.71 17.23 -4.37
N GLN A 30 -9.76 16.42 -5.42
CA GLN A 30 -10.83 15.45 -5.63
C GLN A 30 -10.68 14.15 -4.84
N PHE A 31 -9.55 13.93 -4.15
CA PHE A 31 -9.31 12.71 -3.41
C PHE A 31 -9.38 12.94 -1.90
N LYS A 32 -10.25 12.16 -1.27
CA LYS A 32 -10.40 12.11 0.18
C LYS A 32 -9.94 10.75 0.66
N GLN A 33 -8.85 10.70 1.42
CA GLN A 33 -8.45 9.49 2.11
C GLN A 33 -9.07 9.44 3.52
N PRO A 34 -9.23 8.23 4.10
CA PRO A 34 -9.93 8.05 5.38
C PRO A 34 -9.24 8.73 6.56
N CYS A 35 -7.97 8.99 6.41
CA CYS A 35 -7.10 9.57 7.42
C CYS A 35 -6.56 10.88 6.84
N GLY A 36 -6.92 12.02 7.41
CA GLY A 36 -6.53 13.35 6.92
C GLY A 36 -5.03 13.58 6.77
N LYS A 37 -4.64 14.81 6.44
CA LYS A 37 -3.25 15.23 6.13
C LYS A 37 -2.20 14.82 7.17
N ASN A 38 -2.60 14.61 8.42
CA ASN A 38 -1.73 14.31 9.54
C ASN A 38 -2.14 12.98 10.14
N LYS A 39 -1.38 11.92 9.82
CA LYS A 39 -1.43 10.59 10.45
C LYS A 39 -2.86 10.05 10.68
N LEU A 40 -3.05 8.77 10.51
CA LEU A 40 -4.20 8.03 11.04
C LEU A 40 -4.67 8.72 12.32
N ASN A 41 -5.82 9.39 12.26
CA ASN A 41 -6.43 9.90 13.47
C ASN A 41 -6.81 8.66 14.28
N LEU A 42 -5.91 8.28 15.18
CA LEU A 42 -5.95 7.05 15.99
C LEU A 42 -7.18 7.00 16.93
N THR A 43 -8.05 7.98 16.85
CA THR A 43 -9.26 8.07 17.68
C THR A 43 -10.42 7.20 17.20
N ASP A 44 -10.43 6.76 15.92
CA ASP A 44 -11.47 5.86 15.43
C ASP A 44 -10.98 4.41 15.45
N THR A 45 -11.10 3.80 16.62
CA THR A 45 -10.66 2.42 16.87
C THR A 45 -11.35 1.39 15.96
N ASP A 46 -12.62 1.58 15.62
CA ASP A 46 -13.38 0.67 14.76
C ASP A 46 -12.86 0.69 13.32
N PHE A 47 -12.52 1.89 12.82
CA PHE A 47 -12.00 2.04 11.48
C PHE A 47 -10.57 1.47 11.36
N GLN A 48 -9.74 1.68 12.38
CA GLN A 48 -8.40 1.09 12.44
C GLN A 48 -8.46 -0.43 12.54
N LYS A 49 -9.35 -0.96 13.38
CA LYS A 49 -9.56 -2.39 13.49
C LYS A 49 -9.96 -2.99 12.15
N ALA A 50 -10.84 -2.31 11.39
CA ALA A 50 -11.22 -2.75 10.05
C ALA A 50 -10.01 -2.86 9.10
N TRP A 51 -9.06 -1.92 9.16
CA TRP A 51 -7.82 -2.00 8.38
C TRP A 51 -6.91 -3.14 8.82
N ILE A 52 -6.71 -3.29 10.11
CA ILE A 52 -5.91 -4.37 10.67
C ILE A 52 -6.53 -5.71 10.26
N ASP A 53 -7.83 -5.86 10.37
CA ASP A 53 -8.54 -7.09 9.99
C ASP A 53 -8.37 -7.43 8.50
N ILE A 54 -8.42 -6.44 7.60
CA ILE A 54 -8.13 -6.65 6.17
C ILE A 54 -6.71 -7.20 5.97
N CYS A 55 -5.71 -6.62 6.66
CA CYS A 55 -4.31 -6.95 6.47
C CYS A 55 -3.88 -8.25 7.15
N THR A 56 -4.52 -8.64 8.27
CA THR A 56 -4.00 -9.70 9.15
C THR A 56 -4.88 -10.94 9.23
N LYS A 57 -6.18 -10.82 8.96
CA LYS A 57 -7.09 -11.98 9.05
C LYS A 57 -6.98 -12.88 7.83
N THR A 58 -7.02 -14.19 8.07
CA THR A 58 -7.27 -15.13 6.98
C THR A 58 -8.65 -14.88 6.38
N THR A 59 -8.86 -15.24 5.11
CA THR A 59 -10.13 -15.01 4.44
C THR A 59 -11.30 -15.73 5.15
N SER A 60 -11.05 -16.87 5.78
CA SER A 60 -12.05 -17.63 6.57
C SER A 60 -12.46 -16.92 7.86
N ASN A 61 -11.56 -16.16 8.48
CA ASN A 61 -11.78 -15.47 9.75
C ASN A 61 -12.10 -13.97 9.58
N PHE A 62 -12.27 -13.52 8.31
CA PHE A 62 -12.52 -12.12 8.00
C PHE A 62 -14.02 -11.81 7.96
N ASP A 63 -14.48 -10.95 8.88
CA ASP A 63 -15.87 -10.48 8.89
C ASP A 63 -16.05 -9.25 8.00
N LYS A 64 -16.39 -9.49 6.74
CA LYS A 64 -16.64 -8.42 5.76
C LYS A 64 -17.81 -7.50 6.14
N GLN A 65 -18.80 -7.98 6.91
CA GLN A 65 -19.97 -7.17 7.25
C GLN A 65 -19.62 -6.07 8.24
N ILE A 66 -18.81 -6.41 9.23
CA ILE A 66 -18.27 -5.44 10.20
C ILE A 66 -17.46 -4.37 9.49
N VAL A 67 -16.56 -4.79 8.59
CA VAL A 67 -15.70 -3.84 7.84
C VAL A 67 -16.53 -2.93 6.93
N ILE A 68 -17.49 -3.49 6.18
CA ILE A 68 -18.39 -2.69 5.33
C ILE A 68 -19.19 -1.67 6.16
N LYS A 69 -19.70 -2.06 7.33
CA LYS A 69 -20.42 -1.17 8.24
C LYS A 69 -19.54 0.02 8.67
N ASN A 70 -18.30 -0.26 9.04
CA ASN A 70 -17.35 0.76 9.46
C ASN A 70 -16.97 1.70 8.31
N PHE A 71 -16.78 1.16 7.10
CA PHE A 71 -16.46 1.96 5.91
C PHE A 71 -17.60 2.85 5.44
N LYS A 72 -18.85 2.44 5.62
CA LYS A 72 -20.03 3.28 5.28
C LYS A 72 -20.13 4.53 6.14
N ARG A 73 -19.60 4.52 7.36
CA ARG A 73 -19.62 5.65 8.29
C ARG A 73 -18.61 6.74 7.92
N LYS A 74 -17.67 6.47 7.02
CA LYS A 74 -16.60 7.40 6.63
C LYS A 74 -16.73 7.81 5.18
N GLU A 75 -16.54 9.09 4.92
CA GLU A 75 -16.45 9.62 3.58
C GLU A 75 -15.00 9.55 3.10
N PHE A 76 -14.73 8.68 2.15
CA PHE A 76 -13.46 8.57 1.45
C PHE A 76 -13.65 7.99 0.06
N ASN A 77 -12.76 8.34 -0.86
CA ASN A 77 -12.78 7.85 -2.24
C ASN A 77 -11.41 7.34 -2.71
N CYS A 78 -10.43 7.33 -1.85
CA CYS A 78 -9.12 6.68 -2.08
C CYS A 78 -8.58 6.12 -0.78
N ILE A 79 -7.65 5.20 -0.88
CA ILE A 79 -7.03 4.51 0.24
C ILE A 79 -5.56 4.33 -0.03
N SER A 80 -4.73 4.52 1.00
CA SER A 80 -3.32 4.18 0.95
C SER A 80 -2.91 3.47 2.23
N ASN A 81 -2.41 2.23 2.11
CA ASN A 81 -1.94 1.46 3.26
C ASN A 81 -0.85 0.46 2.86
N GLU A 82 0.28 0.49 3.56
CA GLU A 82 1.40 -0.42 3.34
C GLU A 82 1.12 -1.85 3.80
N GLY A 83 0.21 -2.03 4.76
CA GLY A 83 -0.17 -3.35 5.26
C GLY A 83 -0.83 -4.26 4.21
N PHE A 84 -1.25 -3.73 3.07
CA PHE A 84 -1.82 -4.54 1.99
C PHE A 84 -0.80 -5.44 1.29
N VAL A 85 0.48 -5.15 1.40
CA VAL A 85 1.56 -6.04 0.91
C VAL A 85 2.12 -6.96 1.99
N GLY A 86 1.51 -6.97 3.17
CA GLY A 86 1.94 -7.73 4.36
C GLY A 86 2.63 -6.85 5.39
N LEU A 87 2.57 -7.28 6.65
CA LEU A 87 3.22 -6.57 7.74
C LEU A 87 4.69 -6.99 7.84
N LEU A 88 5.60 -6.00 7.94
CA LEU A 88 7.06 -6.26 8.03
C LEU A 88 7.46 -7.10 9.25
N LYS A 89 6.73 -7.00 10.35
CA LYS A 89 7.15 -7.55 11.63
C LYS A 89 6.77 -9.01 11.88
N GLU A 90 5.79 -9.55 11.19
CA GLU A 90 5.20 -10.83 11.63
C GLU A 90 5.43 -12.01 10.70
N SER A 91 5.74 -11.80 9.46
CA SER A 91 6.04 -12.92 8.56
C SER A 91 6.58 -12.43 7.23
N GLY A 92 7.78 -12.79 6.90
CA GLY A 92 8.26 -12.77 5.52
C GLY A 92 7.53 -13.73 4.58
N SER A 93 6.40 -14.30 5.02
CA SER A 93 5.62 -15.22 4.23
C SER A 93 4.55 -14.47 3.46
N GLY A 94 4.63 -14.46 2.14
CA GLY A 94 3.63 -13.91 1.23
C GLY A 94 2.20 -14.46 1.37
N HIS A 95 1.93 -15.31 2.38
CA HIS A 95 0.60 -15.84 2.68
C HIS A 95 -0.40 -14.76 3.09
N GLN A 96 0.06 -13.72 3.77
CA GLN A 96 -0.81 -12.62 4.19
C GLN A 96 -1.23 -11.73 3.03
N VAL A 97 -0.38 -11.55 2.01
CA VAL A 97 -0.69 -10.70 0.84
C VAL A 97 -1.92 -11.20 0.10
N GLU A 98 -2.04 -12.50 -0.10
CA GLU A 98 -3.19 -13.08 -0.80
C GLU A 98 -4.49 -12.91 0.00
N SER A 99 -4.44 -13.18 1.31
CA SER A 99 -5.59 -12.95 2.19
C SER A 99 -5.96 -11.47 2.24
N ALA A 100 -4.99 -10.58 2.38
CA ALA A 100 -5.22 -9.13 2.38
C ALA A 100 -5.86 -8.65 1.06
N ALA A 101 -5.38 -9.11 -0.08
CA ALA A 101 -5.96 -8.79 -1.39
C ALA A 101 -7.41 -9.28 -1.51
N LYS A 102 -7.70 -10.52 -1.11
CA LYS A 102 -9.05 -11.11 -1.13
C LYS A 102 -10.00 -10.39 -0.16
N ASN A 103 -9.55 -10.12 1.06
CA ASN A 103 -10.32 -9.38 2.06
C ASN A 103 -10.65 -7.98 1.55
N LEU A 104 -9.65 -7.26 1.03
CA LEU A 104 -9.82 -5.93 0.43
C LEU A 104 -10.84 -5.98 -0.71
N PHE A 105 -10.68 -6.92 -1.65
CA PHE A 105 -11.61 -7.10 -2.77
C PHE A 105 -13.04 -7.36 -2.31
N SER A 106 -13.23 -8.03 -1.19
CA SER A 106 -14.58 -8.36 -0.68
C SER A 106 -15.35 -7.12 -0.18
N VAL A 107 -14.65 -6.06 0.23
CA VAL A 107 -15.23 -4.86 0.87
C VAL A 107 -15.10 -3.58 0.04
N ILE A 108 -14.10 -3.50 -0.85
CA ILE A 108 -13.80 -2.34 -1.70
C ILE A 108 -13.95 -2.71 -3.17
N ASP A 109 -14.44 -1.75 -3.96
CA ASP A 109 -14.46 -1.80 -5.43
C ASP A 109 -13.70 -0.60 -5.98
N PRO A 110 -12.39 -0.71 -6.24
CA PRO A 110 -11.57 0.37 -6.76
C PRO A 110 -11.68 0.47 -8.28
N ASP A 111 -11.55 1.69 -8.81
CA ASP A 111 -11.33 1.89 -10.24
C ASP A 111 -9.90 1.44 -10.60
N ASP A 112 -8.89 1.80 -9.76
CA ASP A 112 -7.48 1.48 -9.95
C ASP A 112 -6.82 0.96 -8.66
N ILE A 113 -5.86 0.06 -8.81
CA ILE A 113 -4.89 -0.36 -7.80
C ILE A 113 -3.54 0.25 -8.18
N ILE A 114 -2.89 0.92 -7.25
CA ILE A 114 -1.56 1.52 -7.45
C ILE A 114 -0.56 0.77 -6.60
N LEU A 115 0.46 0.21 -7.23
CA LEU A 115 1.61 -0.43 -6.58
C LEU A 115 2.88 0.33 -6.94
N VAL A 116 3.59 0.82 -5.93
CA VAL A 116 4.91 1.40 -6.13
C VAL A 116 5.97 0.35 -5.84
N ILE A 117 6.87 0.13 -6.79
CA ILE A 117 8.03 -0.75 -6.64
C ILE A 117 9.32 0.07 -6.69
N ARG A 118 10.38 -0.43 -6.09
CA ARG A 118 11.68 0.23 -5.97
C ARG A 118 12.79 -0.77 -6.26
N ASN A 119 13.98 -0.28 -6.63
CA ASN A 119 15.15 -1.13 -6.72
C ASN A 119 15.33 -1.98 -5.45
N GLN A 120 15.37 -3.30 -5.61
CA GLN A 120 15.41 -4.24 -4.47
C GLN A 120 16.65 -4.08 -3.60
N LYS A 121 17.81 -3.77 -4.20
CA LYS A 121 19.06 -3.54 -3.44
C LYS A 121 18.92 -2.34 -2.51
N ASP A 122 18.36 -1.24 -3.01
CA ASP A 122 18.15 -0.02 -2.24
C ASP A 122 17.12 -0.24 -1.13
N MET A 123 16.11 -1.06 -1.37
CA MET A 123 15.13 -1.44 -0.36
C MET A 123 15.77 -2.25 0.76
N VAL A 124 16.57 -3.25 0.41
CA VAL A 124 17.29 -4.09 1.39
C VAL A 124 18.20 -3.24 2.26
N LEU A 125 18.95 -2.31 1.64
CA LEU A 125 19.81 -1.39 2.38
C LEU A 125 19.00 -0.46 3.30
N SER A 126 17.89 0.09 2.81
CA SER A 126 17.00 0.94 3.59
C SER A 126 16.39 0.22 4.79
N LEU A 127 16.07 -1.07 4.65
CA LEU A 127 15.57 -1.89 5.77
C LEU A 127 16.65 -2.16 6.81
N TYR A 128 17.87 -2.43 6.36
CA TYR A 128 18.99 -2.61 7.28
C TYR A 128 19.26 -1.36 8.09
N ILE A 129 19.22 -0.18 7.46
CA ILE A 129 19.36 1.12 8.15
C ILE A 129 18.26 1.30 9.20
N ASP A 130 16.99 1.01 8.86
CA ASP A 130 15.89 1.05 9.82
C ASP A 130 16.12 0.11 11.02
N ASP A 131 16.55 -1.14 10.75
CA ASP A 131 16.81 -2.11 11.82
C ASP A 131 17.95 -1.62 12.75
N ILE A 132 18.97 -0.94 12.21
CA ILE A 132 20.02 -0.26 13.02
C ILE A 132 19.41 0.84 13.90
N GLU A 133 18.55 1.69 13.33
CA GLU A 133 17.86 2.76 14.08
C GLU A 133 16.98 2.20 15.21
N PHE A 134 16.46 0.98 15.04
CA PHE A 134 15.73 0.24 16.08
C PHE A 134 16.63 -0.56 17.04
N GLY A 135 17.96 -0.38 16.97
CA GLY A 135 18.91 -0.97 17.90
C GLY A 135 19.54 -2.29 17.44
N TYR A 136 19.43 -2.66 16.17
CA TYR A 136 20.12 -3.83 15.65
C TYR A 136 21.63 -3.53 15.51
N THR A 137 22.48 -4.41 16.08
CA THR A 137 23.94 -4.15 16.21
C THR A 137 24.82 -5.00 15.33
N CYS A 138 24.27 -5.98 14.60
CA CYS A 138 25.09 -6.86 13.76
C CYS A 138 25.36 -6.23 12.38
N GLY A 139 26.53 -6.56 11.79
CA GLY A 139 26.89 -6.11 10.45
C GLY A 139 25.95 -6.62 9.36
N PHE A 140 25.89 -5.90 8.24
CA PHE A 140 24.96 -6.11 7.12
C PHE A 140 24.93 -7.55 6.63
N LYS A 141 26.07 -8.18 6.44
CA LYS A 141 26.14 -9.58 5.95
C LYS A 141 25.37 -10.53 6.88
N LYS A 142 25.63 -10.47 8.18
CA LYS A 142 24.97 -11.32 9.17
C LYS A 142 23.47 -11.06 9.23
N TRP A 143 23.07 -9.79 9.16
CA TRP A 143 21.67 -9.37 9.10
C TRP A 143 21.00 -9.97 7.86
N LEU A 144 21.61 -9.84 6.69
CA LEU A 144 21.07 -10.36 5.42
C LEU A 144 20.91 -11.89 5.46
N ASP A 145 21.94 -12.60 5.95
CA ASP A 145 21.90 -14.06 6.08
C ASP A 145 20.73 -14.52 6.98
N ILE A 146 20.47 -13.81 8.07
CA ILE A 146 19.34 -14.08 8.97
C ILE A 146 18.01 -13.82 8.24
N LYS A 147 17.85 -12.68 7.57
CA LYS A 147 16.62 -12.34 6.85
C LYS A 147 16.31 -13.34 5.73
N VAL A 148 17.32 -13.76 4.97
CA VAL A 148 17.18 -14.77 3.90
C VAL A 148 16.82 -16.13 4.49
N LYS A 149 17.55 -16.59 5.53
CA LYS A 149 17.28 -17.88 6.19
C LYS A 149 15.84 -18.02 6.69
N HIS A 150 15.24 -16.92 7.15
CA HIS A 150 13.88 -16.91 7.69
C HIS A 150 12.83 -16.42 6.68
N ASN A 151 13.16 -16.35 5.38
CA ASN A 151 12.29 -15.89 4.29
C ASN A 151 11.67 -14.50 4.54
N GLN A 152 12.32 -13.67 5.37
CA GLN A 152 11.83 -12.34 5.74
C GLN A 152 11.96 -11.29 4.63
N LEU A 153 12.54 -11.65 3.47
CA LEU A 153 12.66 -10.81 2.28
C LEU A 153 11.77 -11.30 1.11
N ASP A 154 10.92 -12.30 1.33
CA ASP A 154 10.08 -12.85 0.27
C ASP A 154 9.08 -11.84 -0.30
N TRP A 155 8.69 -10.86 0.48
CA TRP A 155 7.85 -9.76 0.03
C TRP A 155 8.54 -8.82 -1.00
N LEU A 156 9.87 -8.87 -1.16
CA LEU A 156 10.59 -8.21 -2.24
C LEU A 156 10.38 -8.86 -3.61
N LYS A 157 9.78 -10.05 -3.65
CA LYS A 157 9.40 -10.72 -4.90
C LYS A 157 8.17 -10.05 -5.50
N PHE A 158 8.34 -8.84 -6.04
CA PHE A 158 7.25 -8.00 -6.57
C PHE A 158 6.33 -8.74 -7.54
N HIS A 159 6.89 -9.65 -8.36
CA HIS A 159 6.10 -10.44 -9.31
C HIS A 159 4.99 -11.24 -8.61
N ASN A 160 5.22 -11.75 -7.39
CA ASN A 160 4.21 -12.47 -6.62
C ASN A 160 3.07 -11.52 -6.20
N ILE A 161 3.41 -10.34 -5.69
CA ILE A 161 2.43 -9.33 -5.29
C ILE A 161 1.61 -8.88 -6.49
N ILE A 162 2.28 -8.55 -7.60
CA ILE A 162 1.63 -8.16 -8.85
C ILE A 162 0.68 -9.24 -9.33
N LYS A 163 1.14 -10.51 -9.34
CA LYS A 163 0.33 -11.66 -9.74
C LYS A 163 -0.92 -11.79 -8.88
N ILE A 164 -0.79 -11.73 -7.56
CA ILE A 164 -1.91 -11.84 -6.61
C ILE A 164 -2.94 -10.74 -6.88
N TYR A 165 -2.51 -9.48 -6.93
CA TYR A 165 -3.41 -8.36 -7.14
C TYR A 165 -4.05 -8.38 -8.53
N THR A 166 -3.31 -8.77 -9.55
CA THR A 166 -3.82 -8.95 -10.93
C THR A 166 -4.89 -10.04 -10.99
N GLN A 167 -4.68 -11.16 -10.30
CA GLN A 167 -5.66 -12.24 -10.24
C GLN A 167 -6.93 -11.84 -9.48
N VAL A 168 -6.80 -11.06 -8.40
CA VAL A 168 -7.94 -10.67 -7.56
C VAL A 168 -8.74 -9.52 -8.15
N PHE A 169 -8.08 -8.51 -8.71
CA PHE A 169 -8.73 -7.25 -9.17
C PHE A 169 -8.83 -7.13 -10.69
N GLY A 170 -8.11 -7.95 -11.44
CA GLY A 170 -7.97 -7.87 -12.89
C GLY A 170 -6.75 -7.03 -13.31
N SER A 171 -6.06 -7.46 -14.37
CA SER A 171 -4.83 -6.81 -14.85
C SER A 171 -5.03 -5.35 -15.26
N GLN A 172 -6.22 -5.04 -15.81
CA GLN A 172 -6.56 -3.68 -16.26
C GLN A 172 -6.66 -2.65 -15.14
N LYS A 173 -6.82 -3.10 -13.89
CA LYS A 173 -6.90 -2.22 -12.71
C LYS A 173 -5.56 -2.04 -11.99
N VAL A 174 -4.60 -2.95 -12.18
CA VAL A 174 -3.32 -2.92 -11.47
C VAL A 174 -2.32 -2.08 -12.24
N ASN A 175 -1.87 -1.02 -11.61
CA ASN A 175 -0.95 -0.05 -12.18
C ASN A 175 0.35 -0.01 -11.35
N ILE A 176 1.48 -0.14 -12.00
CA ILE A 176 2.79 -0.17 -11.36
C ILE A 176 3.49 1.17 -11.61
N ILE A 177 4.03 1.76 -10.55
CA ILE A 177 4.85 2.98 -10.60
C ILE A 177 6.24 2.62 -10.07
N LEU A 178 7.28 3.13 -10.70
CA LEU A 178 8.63 3.06 -10.19
C LEU A 178 8.84 4.16 -9.13
N TYR A 179 9.44 3.78 -8.00
CA TYR A 179 9.81 4.73 -6.94
C TYR A 179 10.67 5.88 -7.47
N GLU A 180 11.60 5.55 -8.34
CA GLU A 180 12.53 6.47 -8.96
C GLU A 180 11.79 7.55 -9.78
N ASP A 181 10.70 7.19 -10.46
CA ASP A 181 9.85 8.12 -11.22
C ASP A 181 9.10 9.09 -10.31
N LEU A 182 8.74 8.66 -9.10
CA LEU A 182 8.06 9.53 -8.12
C LEU A 182 8.92 10.70 -7.64
N PHE A 183 10.23 10.48 -7.57
CA PHE A 183 11.18 11.48 -7.05
C PHE A 183 11.93 12.24 -8.15
N ASN A 184 11.71 11.89 -9.41
CA ASN A 184 12.13 12.69 -10.54
C ASN A 184 11.02 13.72 -10.87
N PRO A 185 11.26 15.06 -10.69
CA PRO A 185 10.23 16.07 -10.90
C PRO A 185 9.66 16.09 -12.32
N GLU A 186 10.49 15.79 -13.33
CA GLU A 186 10.09 15.81 -14.74
C GLU A 186 9.17 14.63 -15.08
N ILE A 187 9.55 13.43 -14.65
CA ILE A 187 8.79 12.19 -14.91
C ILE A 187 7.58 12.09 -14.02
N ARG A 188 7.67 12.56 -12.76
CA ARG A 188 6.60 12.49 -11.78
C ARG A 188 5.28 13.05 -12.29
N ILE A 189 5.31 14.23 -12.90
CA ILE A 189 4.14 14.88 -13.45
C ILE A 189 3.49 14.01 -14.54
N GLU A 190 4.29 13.47 -15.45
CA GLU A 190 3.80 12.59 -16.51
C GLU A 190 3.23 11.27 -15.96
N THR A 191 3.90 10.68 -14.98
CA THR A 191 3.45 9.46 -14.29
C THR A 191 2.08 9.69 -13.64
N PHE A 192 1.92 10.77 -12.88
CA PHE A 192 0.63 11.08 -12.27
C PHE A 192 -0.43 11.49 -13.29
N LYS A 193 -0.09 12.25 -14.33
CA LYS A 193 -1.01 12.55 -15.44
C LYS A 193 -1.52 11.29 -16.12
N LYS A 194 -0.66 10.31 -16.39
CA LYS A 194 -1.04 9.04 -17.00
C LYS A 194 -2.07 8.28 -16.15
N PHE A 195 -1.88 8.29 -14.83
CA PHE A 195 -2.79 7.67 -13.87
C PHE A 195 -4.12 8.40 -13.77
N PHE A 196 -4.06 9.71 -13.64
CA PHE A 196 -5.22 10.52 -13.33
C PHE A 196 -5.96 10.99 -14.59
N ARG A 197 -5.38 10.93 -15.80
CA ARG A 197 -6.09 11.20 -17.06
C ARG A 197 -7.32 10.32 -17.24
N LYS A 198 -7.25 9.05 -16.82
CA LYS A 198 -8.42 8.17 -16.79
C LYS A 198 -9.51 8.67 -15.83
N ASN A 199 -9.15 9.47 -14.83
CA ASN A 199 -10.02 9.96 -13.77
C ASN A 199 -10.37 11.46 -13.88
N LYS A 200 -10.12 12.13 -15.03
CA LYS A 200 -10.38 13.57 -15.25
C LYS A 200 -9.72 14.49 -14.19
N VAL A 201 -8.52 14.20 -13.77
CA VAL A 201 -7.75 15.12 -12.91
C VAL A 201 -7.26 16.29 -13.74
N LEU A 202 -7.67 17.49 -13.34
CA LEU A 202 -7.30 18.72 -14.01
C LEU A 202 -5.80 19.03 -13.82
N GLU A 203 -5.13 19.42 -14.91
CA GLU A 203 -3.71 19.75 -14.99
C GLU A 203 -3.24 20.88 -14.03
N LYS A 204 -4.17 21.58 -13.38
CA LYS A 204 -3.90 22.71 -12.49
C LYS A 204 -3.33 22.33 -11.13
N GLU A 205 -3.39 21.06 -10.72
CA GLU A 205 -3.14 20.65 -9.34
C GLU A 205 -1.80 19.97 -9.09
N LEU A 206 -1.00 19.75 -10.16
CA LEU A 206 0.30 19.09 -10.06
C LEU A 206 1.52 20.04 -10.16
N LYS A 207 1.29 21.35 -10.01
CA LYS A 207 2.36 22.35 -9.98
C LYS A 207 2.99 22.51 -8.61
#